data_7052c30771d471c15d6bc2d3394a9c03
#
_entry.id   7052c30771d471c15d6bc2d3394a9c03
#
_cell.length_a   1.000
_cell.length_b   1.000
_cell.length_c   1.000
_cell.angle_alpha   90.00
_cell.angle_beta   90.00
_cell.angle_gamma   90.00
#
_symmetry.space_group_name_H-M   'P 1'
#
loop_
_entity.id
_entity.type
_entity.pdbx_description
1 polymer ?
#
loop_
_entity_poly.entity_id
_entity_poly.type
_entity_poly.pdbx_seq_one_letter_code
_entity_poly.pdbx_strand_id
1 'polypeptide(L)'
;MTYATSLENDALVLYIRGELDAVTVEEIRSTLDRLATAGHRQVIVDLSGLRVIDSSGVGSIVSLYKRVRAYGGQANVRGAKDQPLAIFKLLKLDRVLAPEEAAAA
;
A
#
# COMPACT_ATOMS: atom_id res chain seq x y z
N MET A 1 -11.54 -1.69 -9.65
CA MET A 1 -10.81 -1.31 -8.44
C MET A 1 -11.60 -0.24 -7.70
N THR A 2 -11.72 -0.38 -6.40
CA THR A 2 -12.30 0.65 -5.55
C THR A 2 -11.32 0.98 -4.43
N TYR A 3 -11.41 2.18 -3.89
CA TYR A 3 -10.55 2.57 -2.78
C TYR A 3 -11.25 3.59 -1.89
N ALA A 4 -10.83 3.65 -0.64
CA ALA A 4 -11.35 4.59 0.35
C ALA A 4 -10.25 4.90 1.38
N THR A 5 -10.36 6.06 2.01
CA THR A 5 -9.44 6.45 3.08
C THR A 5 -10.21 6.63 4.38
N SER A 6 -9.53 6.37 5.50
CA SER A 6 -10.10 6.51 6.83
C SER A 6 -8.99 6.86 7.83
N LEU A 7 -9.30 7.70 8.81
CA LEU A 7 -8.39 7.94 9.93
C LEU A 7 -8.73 6.96 11.04
N GLU A 8 -7.74 6.15 11.45
CA GLU A 8 -7.92 5.12 12.47
C GLU A 8 -6.75 5.21 13.46
N ASN A 9 -7.02 5.58 14.69
CA ASN A 9 -5.99 5.70 15.74
C ASN A 9 -4.78 6.54 15.29
N ASP A 10 -5.06 7.69 14.68
CA ASP A 10 -4.07 8.63 14.17
C ASP A 10 -3.28 8.14 12.95
N ALA A 11 -3.62 6.97 12.42
CA ALA A 11 -3.09 6.50 11.15
C ALA A 11 -4.07 6.79 10.02
N LEU A 12 -3.55 7.19 8.88
CA LEU A 12 -4.36 7.23 7.67
C LEU A 12 -4.34 5.86 7.02
N VAL A 13 -5.50 5.24 6.84
CA VAL A 13 -5.62 3.95 6.22
C VAL A 13 -6.21 4.11 4.83
N LEU A 14 -5.51 3.58 3.83
CA LEU A 14 -5.98 3.53 2.45
C LEU A 14 -6.38 2.09 2.15
N TYR A 15 -7.67 1.87 1.92
CA TYR A 15 -8.22 0.57 1.53
C TYR A 15 -8.27 0.47 0.02
N ILE A 16 -7.68 -0.57 -0.56
CA ILE A 16 -7.73 -0.81 -2.00
C ILE A 16 -8.32 -2.21 -2.22
N ARG A 17 -9.33 -2.31 -3.08
CA ARG A 17 -10.04 -3.55 -3.36
C ARG A 17 -10.07 -3.86 -4.85
N GLY A 18 -10.10 -5.12 -5.18
CA GLY A 18 -10.20 -5.60 -6.54
C GLY A 18 -8.85 -5.87 -7.17
N GLU A 19 -8.49 -5.11 -8.19
CA GLU A 19 -7.26 -5.32 -8.93
C GLU A 19 -6.52 -3.98 -9.06
N LEU A 20 -5.23 -3.99 -8.78
CA LEU A 20 -4.37 -2.82 -8.92
C LEU A 20 -3.30 -3.15 -9.96
N ASP A 21 -3.45 -2.57 -11.15
CA ASP A 21 -2.60 -2.87 -12.30
C ASP A 21 -2.29 -1.58 -13.09
N ALA A 22 -1.65 -1.73 -14.25
CA ALA A 22 -1.24 -0.59 -15.05
C ALA A 22 -2.41 0.31 -15.48
N VAL A 23 -3.60 -0.25 -15.61
CA VAL A 23 -4.81 0.51 -15.96
C VAL A 23 -5.40 1.20 -14.74
N THR A 24 -5.67 0.43 -13.70
CA THR A 24 -6.38 0.95 -12.50
C THR A 24 -5.51 1.86 -11.64
N VAL A 25 -4.18 1.73 -11.71
CA VAL A 25 -3.29 2.62 -10.96
C VAL A 25 -3.52 4.10 -11.31
N GLU A 26 -3.94 4.38 -12.53
CA GLU A 26 -4.25 5.76 -12.93
C GLU A 26 -5.43 6.34 -12.15
N GLU A 27 -6.39 5.50 -11.76
CA GLU A 27 -7.57 5.94 -11.01
C GLU A 27 -7.22 6.39 -9.59
N ILE A 28 -6.14 5.84 -9.01
CA ILE A 28 -5.75 6.13 -7.63
C ILE A 28 -4.54 7.06 -7.53
N ARG A 29 -3.91 7.40 -8.66
CA ARG A 29 -2.65 8.15 -8.67
C ARG A 29 -2.72 9.48 -7.92
N SER A 30 -3.77 10.27 -8.16
CA SER A 30 -3.89 11.58 -7.49
C SER A 30 -4.07 11.43 -5.98
N THR A 31 -4.77 10.39 -5.55
CA THR A 31 -4.91 10.09 -4.11
C THR A 31 -3.57 9.71 -3.50
N LEU A 32 -2.79 8.85 -4.17
CA LEU A 32 -1.46 8.49 -3.69
C LEU A 32 -0.55 9.70 -3.57
N ASP A 33 -0.57 10.59 -4.57
CA ASP A 33 0.22 11.80 -4.54
C ASP A 33 -0.18 12.70 -3.37
N ARG A 34 -1.48 12.86 -3.12
CA ARG A 34 -1.97 13.65 -2.01
C ARG A 34 -1.53 13.06 -0.67
N LEU A 35 -1.62 11.75 -0.50
CA LEU A 35 -1.19 11.07 0.72
C LEU A 35 0.31 11.19 0.94
N ALA A 36 1.08 11.16 -0.13
CA ALA A 36 2.53 11.26 -0.05
C ALA A 36 3.01 12.65 0.37
N THR A 37 2.17 13.67 0.26
CA THR A 37 2.53 15.05 0.57
C THR A 37 1.76 15.63 1.76
N ALA A 38 0.78 14.91 2.28
CA ALA A 38 -0.08 15.41 3.37
C ALA A 38 0.61 15.43 4.74
N GLY A 39 1.74 14.74 4.90
CA GLY A 39 2.50 14.77 6.14
C GLY A 39 1.97 13.88 7.25
N HIS A 40 1.16 12.87 6.92
CA HIS A 40 0.69 11.92 7.91
C HIS A 40 1.86 11.16 8.55
N ARG A 41 1.84 11.02 9.87
CA ARG A 41 2.89 10.30 10.58
C ARG A 41 2.87 8.81 10.29
N GLN A 42 1.70 8.26 10.02
CA GLN A 42 1.55 6.85 9.69
C GLN A 42 0.51 6.68 8.59
N VAL A 43 0.90 5.97 7.56
CA VAL A 43 0.03 5.59 6.43
C VAL A 43 0.01 4.08 6.34
N ILE A 44 -1.17 3.50 6.34
CA ILE A 44 -1.35 2.05 6.21
C ILE A 44 -2.11 1.81 4.91
N VAL A 45 -1.57 0.94 4.05
CA VAL A 45 -2.28 0.50 2.85
C VAL A 45 -2.88 -0.88 3.16
N ASP A 46 -4.20 -0.94 3.23
CA ASP A 46 -4.91 -2.17 3.54
C ASP A 46 -5.31 -2.86 2.24
N LEU A 47 -4.75 -4.03 2.01
CA LEU A 47 -4.97 -4.82 0.81
C LEU A 47 -5.81 -6.07 1.06
N SER A 48 -6.56 -6.11 2.17
CA SER A 48 -7.37 -7.29 2.50
C SER A 48 -8.44 -7.60 1.45
N GLY A 49 -8.89 -6.59 0.70
CA GLY A 49 -9.84 -6.76 -0.39
C GLY A 49 -9.21 -6.80 -1.78
N LEU A 50 -7.90 -6.76 -1.88
CA LEU A 50 -7.21 -6.79 -3.17
C LEU A 50 -6.96 -8.23 -3.60
N ARG A 51 -7.38 -8.57 -4.82
CA ARG A 51 -7.23 -9.93 -5.35
C ARG A 51 -5.97 -10.09 -6.19
N VAL A 52 -5.63 -9.07 -6.98
CA VAL A 52 -4.52 -9.15 -7.94
C VAL A 52 -3.78 -7.81 -7.97
N ILE A 53 -2.46 -7.88 -8.04
CA ILE A 53 -1.60 -6.72 -8.21
C ILE A 53 -0.49 -7.08 -9.21
N ASP A 54 -0.13 -6.14 -10.09
CA ASP A 54 1.00 -6.30 -10.99
C ASP A 54 2.16 -5.38 -10.59
N SER A 55 3.21 -5.36 -11.40
CA SER A 55 4.39 -4.54 -11.10
C SER A 55 4.10 -3.04 -11.04
N SER A 56 3.13 -2.56 -11.83
CA SER A 56 2.72 -1.15 -11.78
C SER A 56 2.05 -0.82 -10.45
N GLY A 57 1.18 -1.72 -9.98
CA GLY A 57 0.53 -1.58 -8.69
C GLY A 57 1.53 -1.63 -7.54
N VAL A 58 2.44 -2.61 -7.56
CA VAL A 58 3.50 -2.72 -6.54
C VAL A 58 4.35 -1.44 -6.54
N GLY A 59 4.75 -0.97 -7.72
CA GLY A 59 5.56 0.25 -7.84
C GLY A 59 4.88 1.47 -7.24
N SER A 60 3.57 1.60 -7.44
CA SER A 60 2.81 2.73 -6.89
C SER A 60 2.80 2.71 -5.36
N ILE A 61 2.64 1.53 -4.75
CA ILE A 61 2.65 1.39 -3.29
C ILE A 61 4.04 1.62 -2.74
N VAL A 62 5.08 1.09 -3.39
CA VAL A 62 6.47 1.31 -2.97
C VAL A 62 6.83 2.79 -3.06
N SER A 63 6.37 3.47 -4.11
CA SER A 63 6.59 4.92 -4.24
C SER A 63 5.96 5.69 -3.08
N LEU A 64 4.73 5.36 -2.71
CA LEU A 64 4.07 5.96 -1.55
C LEU A 64 4.89 5.70 -0.28
N TYR A 65 5.30 4.47 -0.07
CA TYR A 65 6.12 4.08 1.08
C TYR A 65 7.39 4.92 1.19
N LYS A 66 8.14 5.04 0.08
CA LYS A 66 9.39 5.80 0.06
C LYS A 66 9.15 7.28 0.33
N ARG A 67 8.09 7.85 -0.24
CA ARG A 67 7.80 9.28 -0.09
C ARG A 67 7.37 9.62 1.34
N VAL A 68 6.57 8.75 1.97
CA VAL A 68 6.18 8.93 3.37
C VAL A 68 7.41 8.84 4.28
N ARG A 69 8.28 7.87 4.04
CA ARG A 69 9.50 7.74 4.84
C ARG A 69 10.46 8.91 4.64
N ALA A 70 10.45 9.53 3.48
CA ALA A 70 11.34 10.65 3.18
C ALA A 70 11.08 11.87 4.08
N TYR A 71 9.84 12.06 4.54
CA TYR A 71 9.57 13.17 5.48
C TYR A 71 9.49 12.69 6.94
N GLY A 72 9.93 11.47 7.22
CA GLY A 72 10.00 10.94 8.58
C GLY A 72 8.76 10.18 9.03
N GLY A 73 7.79 9.98 8.16
CA GLY A 73 6.61 9.18 8.47
C GLY A 73 6.89 7.69 8.37
N GLN A 74 5.89 6.90 8.72
CA GLN A 74 5.92 5.45 8.60
C GLN A 74 4.82 5.01 7.65
N ALA A 75 5.12 4.01 6.83
CA ALA A 75 4.14 3.44 5.92
C ALA A 75 4.35 1.94 5.84
N ASN A 76 3.25 1.20 5.79
CA ASN A 76 3.32 -0.24 5.50
C ASN A 76 2.01 -0.75 4.94
N VAL A 77 2.08 -1.96 4.41
CA VAL A 77 0.95 -2.70 3.85
C VAL A 77 0.47 -3.71 4.89
N ARG A 78 -0.83 -3.79 5.10
CA ARG A 78 -1.44 -4.81 5.95
C ARG A 78 -2.53 -5.56 5.17
N GLY A 79 -2.84 -6.75 5.62
CA GLY A 79 -3.95 -7.53 5.08
C GLY A 79 -3.72 -8.15 3.72
N ALA A 80 -2.51 -8.02 3.16
CA ALA A 80 -2.19 -8.67 1.90
C ALA A 80 -2.23 -10.19 2.07
N LYS A 81 -2.84 -10.87 1.10
CA LYS A 81 -2.95 -12.33 1.11
C LYS A 81 -2.88 -12.83 -0.34
N ASP A 82 -2.75 -14.15 -0.48
CA ASP A 82 -2.76 -14.81 -1.79
C ASP A 82 -1.74 -14.17 -2.76
N GLN A 83 -2.16 -13.83 -3.98
CA GLN A 83 -1.26 -13.32 -5.01
C GLN A 83 -0.58 -11.99 -4.60
N PRO A 84 -1.29 -10.99 -4.05
CA PRO A 84 -0.60 -9.77 -3.59
C PRO A 84 0.49 -10.04 -2.57
N LEU A 85 0.24 -10.87 -1.57
CA LEU A 85 1.27 -11.19 -0.58
C LEU A 85 2.44 -11.93 -1.23
N ALA A 86 2.15 -12.87 -2.11
CA ALA A 86 3.18 -13.65 -2.80
C ALA A 86 4.11 -12.75 -3.63
N ILE A 87 3.57 -11.77 -4.35
CA ILE A 87 4.39 -10.90 -5.18
C ILE A 87 5.27 -9.97 -4.33
N PHE A 88 4.76 -9.45 -3.21
CA PHE A 88 5.57 -8.64 -2.31
C PHE A 88 6.74 -9.44 -1.74
N LYS A 89 6.49 -10.69 -1.35
CA LYS A 89 7.55 -11.56 -0.82
C LYS A 89 8.54 -11.97 -1.90
N LEU A 90 8.05 -12.28 -3.09
CA LEU A 90 8.90 -12.65 -4.22
C LEU A 90 9.87 -11.51 -4.57
N LEU A 91 9.40 -10.28 -4.53
CA LEU A 91 10.21 -9.10 -4.82
C LEU A 91 11.03 -8.64 -3.62
N LYS A 92 10.99 -9.38 -2.52
CA LYS A 92 11.73 -9.09 -1.28
C LYS A 92 11.41 -7.71 -0.72
N LEU A 93 10.13 -7.37 -0.73
CA LEU A 93 9.62 -6.10 -0.24
C LEU A 93 9.08 -6.21 1.19
N ASP A 94 9.74 -7.00 2.03
CA ASP A 94 9.32 -7.23 3.42
C ASP A 94 9.25 -5.94 4.23
N ARG A 95 10.07 -4.94 3.87
CA ARG A 95 10.06 -3.64 4.54
C ARG A 95 8.75 -2.89 4.38
N VAL A 96 8.03 -3.14 3.30
CA VAL A 96 6.77 -2.49 3.01
C VAL A 96 5.63 -3.16 3.75
N LEU A 97 5.77 -4.45 4.04
CA LEU A 97 4.74 -5.23 4.72
C LEU A 97 4.71 -4.88 6.22
N ALA A 98 3.54 -4.98 6.82
CA ALA A 98 3.41 -4.91 8.27
C ALA A 98 4.20 -6.07 8.90
N PRO A 99 4.75 -5.90 10.12
CA PRO A 99 5.61 -6.93 10.72
C PRO A 99 4.98 -8.32 10.80
N GLU A 100 3.71 -8.42 11.10
CA GLU A 100 3.00 -9.70 11.19
C GLU A 100 2.93 -10.42 9.85
N GLU A 101 2.90 -9.69 8.74
CA GLU A 101 2.83 -10.28 7.40
C GLU A 101 4.22 -10.66 6.88
N ALA A 102 5.22 -9.85 7.21
CA ALA A 102 6.60 -10.19 6.87
C ALA A 102 7.04 -11.48 7.57
N ALA A 103 6.54 -11.73 8.78
CA ALA A 103 6.85 -12.94 9.54
C ALA A 103 6.05 -14.16 9.10
N ALA A 104 4.96 -13.98 8.38
CA ALA A 104 4.10 -15.06 7.88
C ALA A 104 4.72 -15.70 6.64
N ALA A 105 5.73 -16.51 6.83
CA ALA A 105 6.45 -17.11 5.70
C ALA A 105 5.90 -18.49 5.34
#